data_57409d49186f88487a7e7ad7982381d5
#
_entry.id   57409d49186f88487a7e7ad7982381d5
#
_cell.length_a   1.000
_cell.length_b   1.000
_cell.length_c   1.000
_cell.angle_alpha   90.00
_cell.angle_beta   90.00
_cell.angle_gamma   90.00
#
_symmetry.space_group_name_H-M   'P 1'
#
loop_
_entity.id
_entity.type
_entity.pdbx_description
1 polymer ?
#
loop_
_entity_poly.entity_id
_entity_poly.type
_entity_poly.pdbx_seq_one_letter_code
_entity_poly.pdbx_strand_id
1 'polypeptide(L)'
;MKKAIAALLSLCIFGGNVPSFGDPHTSADASDKNALYAHIMSQYATTETTSSLCDSEKSLEKLTVEAVAAQNTAVRAKAQETAAYAFDFSQQVGGIIEQADYGTSAQTTTTQTTTAQLIQTMTTVAPPYVHFKSIDTDEVYVGNTVEISCTSNYPPSFSSSDNDIAKIDSYTYHYPDHTVKVSILKPGKVTIYGYTGGFGYHSSDSITLDIPEPSISLNVDDTKVAVGQTYSIPYTVSKYKGDLVWKSSDESVIAVDDFGNVNFLEAGNATISVAPEGFEEYSSEVEFNVIDPYFNFSRTSATVGAYENYTIPVESFGVESVEWATSDPLVSVSDGNLSVFLESGNVTIVAKAKLSNGEMVARTFKLTIGSATPEVSYGDANCDGKVDISDAVMILQAVA
;
A
#
# COMPACT_ATOMS: atom_id res chain seq x y z
N MET A 1 14.95 -18.27 18.45
CA MET A 1 14.87 -19.71 18.15
C MET A 1 13.64 -20.40 18.76
N LYS A 2 13.40 -20.40 20.10
CA LYS A 2 12.21 -21.06 20.69
C LYS A 2 10.85 -20.59 20.12
N LYS A 3 10.69 -19.31 19.76
CA LYS A 3 9.46 -18.77 19.13
C LYS A 3 9.29 -19.18 17.64
N ALA A 4 10.37 -19.35 16.92
CA ALA A 4 10.34 -19.78 15.51
C ALA A 4 10.03 -21.29 15.40
N ILE A 5 10.54 -22.11 16.31
CA ILE A 5 10.26 -23.54 16.37
C ILE A 5 8.80 -23.82 16.77
N ALA A 6 8.25 -23.02 17.70
CA ALA A 6 6.83 -23.11 18.07
C ALA A 6 5.91 -22.67 16.91
N ALA A 7 6.32 -21.70 16.09
CA ALA A 7 5.57 -21.28 14.91
C ALA A 7 5.60 -22.35 13.80
N LEU A 8 6.75 -23.00 13.56
CA LEU A 8 6.87 -24.12 12.60
C LEU A 8 6.07 -25.35 13.04
N LEU A 9 6.11 -25.71 14.31
CA LEU A 9 5.29 -26.79 14.86
C LEU A 9 3.80 -26.47 14.82
N SER A 10 3.41 -25.24 15.06
CA SER A 10 2.03 -24.79 14.93
C SER A 10 1.55 -24.85 13.47
N LEU A 11 2.41 -24.50 12.48
CA LEU A 11 2.08 -24.61 11.06
C LEU A 11 1.90 -26.07 10.61
N CYS A 12 2.73 -26.99 11.10
CA CYS A 12 2.61 -28.42 10.76
C CYS A 12 1.40 -29.09 11.42
N ILE A 13 0.93 -28.62 12.58
CA ILE A 13 -0.17 -29.22 13.33
C ILE A 13 -1.52 -28.58 12.99
N PHE A 14 -1.55 -27.29 12.64
CA PHE A 14 -2.77 -26.53 12.37
C PHE A 14 -2.95 -26.09 10.90
N GLY A 15 -1.93 -26.18 10.04
CA GLY A 15 -1.97 -25.79 8.62
C GLY A 15 -2.40 -26.90 7.65
N GLY A 16 -2.59 -28.12 8.09
CA GLY A 16 -3.12 -29.19 7.28
C GLY A 16 -4.64 -29.27 7.40
N ASN A 17 -5.38 -28.61 6.51
CA ASN A 17 -6.80 -28.91 6.32
C ASN A 17 -6.93 -30.36 5.85
N VAL A 18 -7.17 -31.27 6.79
CA VAL A 18 -7.68 -32.60 6.46
C VAL A 18 -9.17 -32.40 6.19
N PRO A 19 -9.67 -32.72 4.99
CA PRO A 19 -11.10 -32.64 4.73
C PRO A 19 -11.83 -33.55 5.73
N SER A 20 -12.72 -32.94 6.52
CA SER A 20 -13.62 -33.68 7.38
C SER A 20 -14.64 -34.42 6.50
N PHE A 21 -14.40 -35.70 6.23
CA PHE A 21 -15.50 -36.58 5.85
C PHE A 21 -16.34 -36.80 7.10
N GLY A 22 -17.56 -36.30 7.06
CA GLY A 22 -18.53 -36.51 8.10
C GLY A 22 -18.88 -37.99 8.26
N ASP A 23 -18.55 -38.52 9.40
CA ASP A 23 -19.24 -39.65 9.99
C ASP A 23 -19.25 -39.47 11.52
N PRO A 24 -20.42 -39.56 12.20
CA PRO A 24 -20.56 -39.10 13.58
C PRO A 24 -20.14 -40.09 14.65
N HIS A 25 -19.39 -41.14 14.34
CA HIS A 25 -19.00 -42.17 15.31
C HIS A 25 -17.56 -42.66 15.14
N THR A 26 -16.56 -41.86 15.54
CA THR A 26 -15.30 -42.40 16.09
C THR A 26 -14.56 -41.34 16.90
N SER A 27 -14.51 -41.53 18.21
CA SER A 27 -13.78 -40.71 19.20
C SER A 27 -12.28 -41.08 19.32
N ALA A 28 -11.69 -41.70 18.28
CA ALA A 28 -10.31 -42.22 18.33
C ALA A 28 -9.23 -41.19 17.85
N ASP A 29 -9.63 -40.09 17.15
CA ASP A 29 -8.67 -39.25 16.44
C ASP A 29 -7.99 -38.17 17.31
N ALA A 30 -8.56 -37.82 18.45
CA ALA A 30 -7.97 -36.82 19.36
C ALA A 30 -6.91 -37.41 20.33
N SER A 31 -7.05 -38.71 20.66
CA SER A 31 -6.12 -39.42 21.53
C SER A 31 -4.76 -39.66 20.87
N ASP A 32 -4.78 -40.03 19.58
CA ASP A 32 -3.56 -40.35 18.82
C ASP A 32 -2.71 -39.10 18.50
N LYS A 33 -3.36 -37.96 18.27
CA LYS A 33 -2.67 -36.69 18.07
C LYS A 33 -1.98 -36.19 19.35
N ASN A 34 -2.62 -36.36 20.49
CA ASN A 34 -2.05 -35.99 21.78
C ASN A 34 -0.92 -36.94 22.22
N ALA A 35 -1.02 -38.23 21.89
CA ALA A 35 0.03 -39.22 22.15
C ALA A 35 1.29 -38.95 21.31
N LEU A 36 1.12 -38.60 20.02
CA LEU A 36 2.22 -38.21 19.15
C LEU A 36 2.90 -36.88 19.60
N TYR A 37 2.09 -35.91 20.02
CA TYR A 37 2.60 -34.64 20.57
C TYR A 37 3.40 -34.86 21.87
N ALA A 38 2.86 -35.68 22.80
CA ALA A 38 3.54 -36.05 24.03
C ALA A 38 4.85 -36.82 23.79
N HIS A 39 4.89 -37.68 22.80
CA HIS A 39 6.07 -38.43 22.40
C HIS A 39 7.16 -37.51 21.81
N ILE A 40 6.80 -36.59 20.92
CA ILE A 40 7.73 -35.59 20.34
C ILE A 40 8.26 -34.68 21.45
N MET A 41 7.42 -34.20 22.37
CA MET A 41 7.83 -33.35 23.48
C MET A 41 8.70 -34.07 24.50
N SER A 42 8.50 -35.34 24.74
CA SER A 42 9.34 -36.16 25.63
C SER A 42 10.74 -36.39 25.08
N GLN A 43 10.88 -36.56 23.78
CA GLN A 43 12.18 -36.65 23.09
C GLN A 43 12.98 -35.33 23.15
N TYR A 44 12.29 -34.17 23.10
CA TYR A 44 12.93 -32.86 23.24
C TYR A 44 13.38 -32.53 24.66
N ALA A 45 12.69 -33.01 25.67
CA ALA A 45 13.03 -32.79 27.07
C ALA A 45 14.31 -33.53 27.52
N THR A 46 14.71 -34.58 26.81
CA THR A 46 15.91 -35.38 27.13
C THR A 46 17.20 -34.93 26.40
N THR A 47 17.12 -33.94 25.50
CA THR A 47 18.28 -33.48 24.68
C THR A 47 18.87 -32.14 25.13
N GLU A 48 18.51 -31.60 26.29
CA GLU A 48 19.14 -30.41 26.86
C GLU A 48 20.38 -30.74 27.72
N THR A 49 21.35 -31.47 27.17
CA THR A 49 22.74 -31.44 27.67
C THR A 49 23.72 -31.68 26.54
N THR A 50 24.39 -30.59 26.17
CA THR A 50 25.70 -30.53 25.50
C THR A 50 25.83 -31.19 24.12
N SER A 51 25.83 -30.40 23.04
CA SER A 51 26.91 -30.18 22.08
C SER A 51 26.42 -29.58 20.77
N SER A 52 27.23 -28.71 20.19
CA SER A 52 27.31 -28.12 18.85
C SER A 52 26.03 -27.94 18.01
N LEU A 53 25.81 -26.69 17.60
CA LEU A 53 24.73 -26.21 16.70
C LEU A 53 24.62 -26.98 15.36
N CYS A 54 25.65 -27.73 14.95
CA CYS A 54 25.68 -28.48 13.68
C CYS A 54 24.91 -29.82 13.76
N ASP A 55 24.80 -30.42 14.95
CA ASP A 55 24.13 -31.72 15.12
C ASP A 55 22.60 -31.54 15.30
N SER A 56 22.16 -30.37 15.74
CA SER A 56 20.73 -30.08 15.88
C SER A 56 20.01 -29.88 14.54
N GLU A 57 20.67 -29.33 13.51
CA GLU A 57 20.07 -29.15 12.18
C GLU A 57 19.88 -30.50 11.47
N LYS A 58 20.88 -31.39 11.53
CA LYS A 58 20.78 -32.75 10.95
C LYS A 58 19.73 -33.60 11.65
N SER A 59 19.52 -33.43 12.96
CA SER A 59 18.48 -34.10 13.70
C SER A 59 17.08 -33.60 13.33
N LEU A 60 16.91 -32.30 13.03
CA LEU A 60 15.66 -31.72 12.56
C LEU A 60 15.29 -32.21 11.15
N GLU A 61 16.26 -32.26 10.24
CA GLU A 61 16.06 -32.77 8.89
C GLU A 61 15.61 -34.24 8.90
N LYS A 62 16.25 -35.06 9.74
CA LYS A 62 15.87 -36.48 9.89
C LYS A 62 14.46 -36.65 10.46
N LEU A 63 14.07 -35.87 11.46
CA LEU A 63 12.71 -35.90 12.04
C LEU A 63 11.66 -35.44 11.04
N THR A 64 11.96 -34.47 10.19
CA THR A 64 11.06 -33.97 9.14
C THR A 64 10.85 -35.04 8.07
N VAL A 65 11.90 -35.73 7.66
CA VAL A 65 11.83 -36.85 6.68
C VAL A 65 11.06 -38.05 7.24
N GLU A 66 11.26 -38.38 8.52
CA GLU A 66 10.53 -39.47 9.18
C GLU A 66 9.06 -39.13 9.36
N ALA A 67 8.70 -37.92 9.69
CA ALA A 67 7.29 -37.46 9.78
C ALA A 67 6.56 -37.51 8.42
N VAL A 68 7.24 -37.04 7.35
CA VAL A 68 6.70 -37.11 5.99
C VAL A 68 6.55 -38.58 5.52
N ALA A 69 7.49 -39.44 5.85
CA ALA A 69 7.43 -40.85 5.54
C ALA A 69 6.27 -41.57 6.26
N ALA A 70 6.04 -41.23 7.54
CA ALA A 70 4.93 -41.75 8.32
C ALA A 70 3.56 -41.30 7.76
N GLN A 71 3.46 -40.06 7.35
CA GLN A 71 2.24 -39.50 6.74
C GLN A 71 1.93 -40.17 5.38
N ASN A 72 2.96 -40.39 4.54
CA ASN A 72 2.83 -41.10 3.28
C ASN A 72 2.44 -42.56 3.49
N THR A 73 2.91 -43.20 4.56
CA THR A 73 2.55 -44.59 4.91
C THR A 73 1.08 -44.66 5.36
N ALA A 74 0.59 -43.73 6.15
CA ALA A 74 -0.81 -43.66 6.57
C ALA A 74 -1.77 -43.41 5.39
N VAL A 75 -1.39 -42.52 4.46
CA VAL A 75 -2.15 -42.27 3.23
C VAL A 75 -2.20 -43.51 2.34
N ARG A 76 -1.10 -44.26 2.20
CA ARG A 76 -1.05 -45.52 1.46
C ARG A 76 -1.88 -46.61 2.11
N ALA A 77 -1.86 -46.72 3.44
CA ALA A 77 -2.67 -47.68 4.18
C ALA A 77 -4.17 -47.42 3.99
N LYS A 78 -4.58 -46.14 4.05
CA LYS A 78 -5.97 -45.74 3.83
C LYS A 78 -6.44 -45.96 2.38
N ALA A 79 -5.56 -45.76 1.40
CA ALA A 79 -5.82 -46.05 0.00
C ALA A 79 -5.96 -47.58 -0.25
N GLN A 80 -5.14 -48.41 0.43
CA GLN A 80 -5.25 -49.85 0.36
C GLN A 80 -6.55 -50.39 1.03
N GLU A 81 -6.96 -49.79 2.14
CA GLU A 81 -8.22 -50.11 2.81
C GLU A 81 -9.43 -49.77 1.91
N THR A 82 -9.41 -48.62 1.24
CA THR A 82 -10.45 -48.22 0.28
C THR A 82 -10.49 -49.16 -0.94
N ALA A 83 -9.33 -49.57 -1.43
CA ALA A 83 -9.23 -50.53 -2.54
C ALA A 83 -9.71 -51.94 -2.13
N ALA A 84 -9.45 -52.39 -0.89
CA ALA A 84 -9.95 -53.64 -0.35
C ALA A 84 -11.48 -53.62 -0.21
N TYR A 85 -12.06 -52.50 0.23
CA TYR A 85 -13.51 -52.29 0.29
C TYR A 85 -14.17 -52.37 -1.09
N ALA A 86 -13.57 -51.74 -2.10
CA ALA A 86 -14.05 -51.80 -3.47
C ALA A 86 -13.94 -53.22 -4.06
N PHE A 87 -12.89 -53.98 -3.73
CA PHE A 87 -12.70 -55.36 -4.16
C PHE A 87 -13.68 -56.29 -3.48
N ASP A 88 -13.95 -56.16 -2.16
CA ASP A 88 -14.91 -56.94 -1.43
C ASP A 88 -16.35 -56.71 -1.93
N PHE A 89 -16.71 -55.46 -2.23
CA PHE A 89 -17.98 -55.10 -2.85
C PHE A 89 -18.14 -55.75 -4.24
N SER A 90 -17.08 -55.79 -5.06
CA SER A 90 -17.10 -56.43 -6.37
C SER A 90 -17.28 -57.96 -6.27
N GLN A 91 -16.71 -58.59 -5.25
CA GLN A 91 -16.88 -60.04 -4.99
C GLN A 91 -18.30 -60.36 -4.50
N GLN A 92 -18.88 -59.50 -3.64
CA GLN A 92 -20.28 -59.66 -3.19
C GLN A 92 -21.28 -59.53 -4.35
N VAL A 93 -21.06 -58.56 -5.27
CA VAL A 93 -21.90 -58.41 -6.46
C VAL A 93 -21.69 -59.55 -7.43
N GLY A 94 -20.46 -60.04 -7.63
CA GLY A 94 -20.15 -61.24 -8.44
C GLY A 94 -20.81 -62.51 -7.89
N GLY A 95 -20.75 -62.67 -6.55
CA GLY A 95 -21.40 -63.81 -5.88
C GLY A 95 -22.94 -63.83 -6.01
N ILE A 96 -23.56 -62.64 -6.04
CA ILE A 96 -25.00 -62.49 -6.26
C ILE A 96 -25.39 -62.94 -7.72
N ILE A 97 -24.51 -62.58 -8.68
CA ILE A 97 -24.72 -62.95 -10.09
C ILE A 97 -24.54 -64.44 -10.32
N GLU A 98 -23.59 -65.12 -9.69
CA GLU A 98 -23.39 -66.56 -9.80
C GLU A 98 -24.50 -67.36 -9.11
N GLN A 99 -25.09 -66.84 -8.01
CA GLN A 99 -26.24 -67.56 -7.35
C GLN A 99 -27.58 -67.41 -8.10
N ALA A 100 -27.70 -66.46 -9.02
CA ALA A 100 -28.91 -66.21 -9.80
C ALA A 100 -29.09 -67.20 -10.96
N ASP A 101 -28.07 -67.97 -11.30
CA ASP A 101 -28.10 -68.89 -12.47
C ASP A 101 -28.64 -70.31 -12.19
N TYR A 102 -29.08 -70.64 -10.94
CA TYR A 102 -29.59 -71.94 -10.53
C TYR A 102 -31.04 -71.96 -10.02
N GLY A 103 -31.98 -71.35 -10.76
CA GLY A 103 -33.37 -71.45 -10.33
C GLY A 103 -34.41 -70.99 -11.34
N THR A 104 -35.16 -72.02 -11.86
CA THR A 104 -36.46 -71.96 -12.54
C THR A 104 -36.91 -70.71 -13.28
N SER A 105 -37.36 -70.89 -14.51
CA SER A 105 -37.75 -69.98 -15.56
C SER A 105 -38.74 -68.83 -15.22
N ALA A 106 -39.30 -68.78 -14.03
CA ALA A 106 -40.19 -67.65 -13.59
C ALA A 106 -39.46 -66.55 -12.83
N GLN A 107 -38.27 -66.84 -12.29
CA GLN A 107 -37.44 -65.77 -11.60
C GLN A 107 -36.49 -65.04 -12.54
N THR A 108 -36.21 -65.59 -13.72
CA THR A 108 -35.27 -65.05 -14.67
C THR A 108 -35.71 -63.68 -15.23
N THR A 109 -37.03 -63.51 -15.40
CA THR A 109 -37.54 -62.19 -15.96
C THR A 109 -37.44 -61.03 -14.99
N THR A 110 -37.68 -61.29 -13.69
CA THR A 110 -37.58 -60.26 -12.67
C THR A 110 -36.13 -59.90 -12.37
N THR A 111 -35.23 -60.91 -12.35
CA THR A 111 -33.80 -60.67 -12.12
C THR A 111 -33.13 -59.96 -13.30
N GLN A 112 -33.49 -60.29 -14.54
CA GLN A 112 -33.01 -59.60 -15.73
C GLN A 112 -33.48 -58.12 -15.79
N THR A 113 -34.73 -57.87 -15.37
CA THR A 113 -35.28 -56.51 -15.31
C THR A 113 -34.53 -55.63 -14.24
N THR A 114 -34.25 -56.26 -13.07
CA THR A 114 -33.52 -55.57 -11.99
C THR A 114 -32.06 -55.33 -12.38
N THR A 115 -31.40 -56.29 -13.02
CA THR A 115 -30.01 -56.16 -13.51
C THR A 115 -29.93 -55.13 -14.65
N ALA A 116 -30.88 -55.16 -15.58
CA ALA A 116 -30.95 -54.15 -16.64
C ALA A 116 -31.23 -52.74 -16.11
N GLN A 117 -32.08 -52.60 -15.08
CA GLN A 117 -32.29 -51.29 -14.39
C GLN A 117 -31.05 -50.84 -13.63
N LEU A 118 -30.33 -51.75 -12.94
CA LEU A 118 -29.08 -51.43 -12.27
C LEU A 118 -27.99 -51.00 -13.27
N ILE A 119 -27.85 -51.71 -14.40
CA ILE A 119 -26.93 -51.39 -15.48
C ILE A 119 -27.32 -50.03 -16.12
N GLN A 120 -28.61 -49.77 -16.34
CA GLN A 120 -29.09 -48.50 -16.85
C GLN A 120 -28.83 -47.36 -15.87
N THR A 121 -28.94 -47.60 -14.55
CA THR A 121 -28.62 -46.60 -13.52
C THR A 121 -27.11 -46.31 -13.44
N MET A 122 -26.26 -47.30 -13.67
CA MET A 122 -24.80 -47.18 -13.70
C MET A 122 -24.29 -46.51 -14.99
N THR A 123 -25.03 -46.53 -16.09
CA THR A 123 -24.66 -45.90 -17.37
C THR A 123 -25.06 -44.40 -17.46
N THR A 124 -25.73 -43.88 -16.46
CA THR A 124 -26.17 -42.49 -16.41
C THR A 124 -25.34 -41.60 -15.47
N VAL A 125 -24.14 -42.05 -15.04
CA VAL A 125 -23.23 -41.17 -14.30
C VAL A 125 -22.75 -40.09 -15.25
N ALA A 126 -23.12 -38.86 -14.96
CA ALA A 126 -22.70 -37.74 -15.75
C ALA A 126 -21.16 -37.65 -15.80
N PRO A 127 -20.56 -37.40 -16.98
CA PRO A 127 -19.13 -37.27 -17.08
C PRO A 127 -18.65 -36.13 -16.17
N PRO A 128 -17.44 -36.23 -15.60
CA PRO A 128 -16.90 -35.17 -14.79
C PRO A 128 -16.78 -33.91 -15.61
N TYR A 129 -17.07 -32.77 -14.96
CA TYR A 129 -16.84 -31.46 -15.51
C TYR A 129 -16.32 -30.50 -14.43
N VAL A 130 -15.51 -29.54 -14.81
CA VAL A 130 -15.13 -28.38 -14.03
C VAL A 130 -15.17 -27.16 -14.97
N HIS A 131 -15.78 -26.07 -14.52
CA HIS A 131 -15.89 -24.83 -15.28
C HIS A 131 -15.66 -23.64 -14.37
N PHE A 132 -14.66 -22.82 -14.70
CA PHE A 132 -14.45 -21.53 -14.06
C PHE A 132 -15.51 -20.52 -14.52
N LYS A 133 -15.97 -19.70 -13.58
CA LYS A 133 -16.79 -18.53 -13.87
C LYS A 133 -15.87 -17.32 -14.18
N SER A 134 -16.43 -16.28 -14.80
CA SER A 134 -15.70 -15.03 -15.01
C SER A 134 -15.29 -14.41 -13.66
N ILE A 135 -14.11 -13.81 -13.62
CA ILE A 135 -13.60 -13.06 -12.48
C ILE A 135 -13.74 -11.57 -12.74
N ASP A 136 -13.90 -10.79 -11.67
CA ASP A 136 -13.76 -9.34 -11.74
C ASP A 136 -12.28 -8.98 -11.90
N THR A 137 -11.93 -8.45 -13.08
CA THR A 137 -10.56 -8.09 -13.42
C THR A 137 -10.05 -6.87 -12.66
N ASP A 138 -10.97 -6.04 -12.11
CA ASP A 138 -10.58 -4.86 -11.32
C ASP A 138 -9.99 -5.24 -9.97
N GLU A 139 -10.34 -6.42 -9.46
CA GLU A 139 -9.78 -6.99 -8.22
C GLU A 139 -8.46 -7.75 -8.42
N VAL A 140 -8.00 -7.94 -9.67
CA VAL A 140 -6.77 -8.65 -10.00
C VAL A 140 -5.59 -7.67 -10.02
N TYR A 141 -4.89 -7.54 -8.89
CA TYR A 141 -3.71 -6.69 -8.74
C TYR A 141 -2.82 -7.17 -7.58
N VAL A 142 -1.55 -6.76 -7.60
CA VAL A 142 -0.53 -7.20 -6.64
C VAL A 142 -0.91 -6.86 -5.19
N GLY A 143 -0.75 -7.84 -4.30
CA GLY A 143 -1.07 -7.74 -2.87
C GLY A 143 -2.54 -8.02 -2.54
N ASN A 144 -3.42 -8.19 -3.54
CA ASN A 144 -4.81 -8.56 -3.31
C ASN A 144 -4.99 -10.10 -3.28
N THR A 145 -6.06 -10.54 -2.66
CA THR A 145 -6.53 -11.93 -2.71
C THR A 145 -7.84 -11.97 -3.47
N VAL A 146 -7.87 -12.73 -4.55
CA VAL A 146 -9.07 -12.88 -5.39
C VAL A 146 -9.77 -14.19 -5.13
N GLU A 147 -11.10 -14.19 -5.20
CA GLU A 147 -11.93 -15.37 -5.11
C GLU A 147 -12.41 -15.77 -6.51
N ILE A 148 -11.96 -16.94 -6.96
CA ILE A 148 -12.34 -17.48 -8.26
C ILE A 148 -13.39 -18.58 -8.04
N SER A 149 -14.57 -18.35 -8.59
CA SER A 149 -15.65 -19.34 -8.52
C SER A 149 -15.59 -20.31 -9.68
N CYS A 150 -15.85 -21.59 -9.40
CA CYS A 150 -16.02 -22.61 -10.43
C CYS A 150 -17.17 -23.56 -10.07
N THR A 151 -17.65 -24.30 -11.05
CA THR A 151 -18.64 -25.36 -10.87
C THR A 151 -18.06 -26.70 -11.26
N SER A 152 -18.34 -27.74 -10.51
CA SER A 152 -18.00 -29.11 -10.88
C SER A 152 -18.97 -30.12 -10.26
N ASN A 153 -19.02 -31.32 -10.85
CA ASN A 153 -19.84 -32.44 -10.33
C ASN A 153 -19.05 -33.47 -9.49
N TYR A 154 -17.72 -33.27 -9.40
CA TYR A 154 -16.83 -34.02 -8.49
C TYR A 154 -15.87 -33.05 -7.84
N PRO A 155 -15.32 -33.36 -6.66
CA PRO A 155 -14.36 -32.46 -5.98
C PRO A 155 -13.19 -32.13 -6.91
N PRO A 156 -12.99 -30.83 -7.25
CA PRO A 156 -11.88 -30.42 -8.09
C PRO A 156 -10.59 -30.25 -7.29
N SER A 157 -9.46 -30.36 -7.96
CA SER A 157 -8.15 -29.91 -7.49
C SER A 157 -7.69 -28.72 -8.31
N PHE A 158 -6.89 -27.85 -7.70
CA PHE A 158 -6.46 -26.61 -8.34
C PHE A 158 -4.94 -26.49 -8.30
N SER A 159 -4.38 -25.87 -9.33
CA SER A 159 -2.96 -25.52 -9.37
C SER A 159 -2.74 -24.20 -10.10
N SER A 160 -1.67 -23.48 -9.72
CA SER A 160 -1.19 -22.29 -10.43
C SER A 160 -0.08 -22.70 -11.41
N SER A 161 0.01 -22.07 -12.56
CA SER A 161 1.14 -22.23 -13.49
C SER A 161 2.42 -21.63 -12.95
N ASP A 162 2.31 -20.63 -12.05
CA ASP A 162 3.43 -19.96 -11.39
C ASP A 162 3.01 -19.47 -10.00
N ASN A 163 3.52 -20.15 -8.97
CA ASN A 163 3.23 -19.80 -7.58
C ASN A 163 3.96 -18.56 -7.08
N ASP A 164 4.96 -18.07 -7.81
CA ASP A 164 5.65 -16.81 -7.50
C ASP A 164 4.85 -15.60 -7.98
N ILE A 165 3.99 -15.77 -8.98
CA ILE A 165 3.09 -14.72 -9.49
C ILE A 165 1.75 -14.78 -8.75
N ALA A 166 1.12 -15.97 -8.66
CA ALA A 166 -0.13 -16.13 -7.95
C ALA A 166 -0.20 -17.50 -7.27
N LYS A 167 -0.49 -17.48 -5.98
CA LYS A 167 -0.50 -18.64 -5.10
C LYS A 167 -1.92 -18.97 -4.67
N ILE A 168 -2.27 -20.25 -4.74
CA ILE A 168 -3.52 -20.75 -4.19
C ILE A 168 -3.37 -20.89 -2.67
N ASP A 169 -4.16 -20.15 -1.91
CA ASP A 169 -4.14 -20.18 -0.45
C ASP A 169 -5.07 -21.24 0.11
N SER A 170 -6.29 -21.31 -0.42
CA SER A 170 -7.32 -22.23 0.02
C SER A 170 -8.42 -22.39 -1.02
N TYR A 171 -9.23 -23.40 -0.85
CA TYR A 171 -10.46 -23.57 -1.63
C TYR A 171 -11.58 -24.15 -0.76
N THR A 172 -12.81 -23.79 -1.12
CA THR A 172 -14.02 -24.24 -0.42
C THR A 172 -14.88 -25.08 -1.35
N TYR A 173 -15.25 -26.27 -0.89
CA TYR A 173 -16.17 -27.13 -1.61
C TYR A 173 -17.62 -26.85 -1.21
N HIS A 174 -18.42 -26.41 -2.18
CA HIS A 174 -19.86 -26.22 -2.00
C HIS A 174 -20.59 -26.70 -3.26
N TYR A 175 -20.93 -27.99 -3.29
CA TYR A 175 -21.52 -28.61 -4.49
C TYR A 175 -22.79 -27.88 -4.96
N PRO A 176 -22.91 -27.56 -6.23
CA PRO A 176 -21.93 -27.72 -7.33
C PRO A 176 -20.94 -26.55 -7.46
N ASP A 177 -21.08 -25.50 -6.66
CA ASP A 177 -20.27 -24.28 -6.69
C ASP A 177 -19.08 -24.38 -5.73
N HIS A 178 -17.89 -24.04 -6.23
CA HIS A 178 -16.65 -24.03 -5.46
C HIS A 178 -15.98 -22.68 -5.57
N THR A 179 -15.19 -22.30 -4.57
CA THR A 179 -14.42 -21.05 -4.55
C THR A 179 -12.96 -21.35 -4.26
N VAL A 180 -12.08 -20.77 -5.05
CA VAL A 180 -10.62 -20.80 -4.87
C VAL A 180 -10.15 -19.41 -4.48
N LYS A 181 -9.41 -19.30 -3.38
CA LYS A 181 -8.74 -18.06 -2.96
C LYS A 181 -7.31 -18.07 -3.47
N VAL A 182 -6.95 -17.01 -4.19
CA VAL A 182 -5.65 -16.85 -4.83
C VAL A 182 -5.04 -15.54 -4.42
N SER A 183 -3.88 -15.59 -3.75
CA SER A 183 -3.07 -14.40 -3.45
C SER A 183 -2.26 -14.01 -4.68
N ILE A 184 -2.33 -12.74 -5.05
CA ILE A 184 -1.58 -12.15 -6.15
C ILE A 184 -0.28 -11.55 -5.61
N LEU A 185 0.86 -12.12 -6.03
CA LEU A 185 2.17 -11.80 -5.45
C LEU A 185 3.02 -10.90 -6.34
N LYS A 186 2.92 -11.04 -7.69
CA LYS A 186 3.70 -10.27 -8.65
C LYS A 186 2.87 -9.91 -9.88
N PRO A 187 3.23 -8.85 -10.63
CA PRO A 187 2.63 -8.56 -11.92
C PRO A 187 3.02 -9.63 -12.95
N GLY A 188 2.17 -9.80 -13.97
CA GLY A 188 2.41 -10.78 -15.03
C GLY A 188 1.19 -11.62 -15.36
N LYS A 189 1.40 -12.65 -16.19
CA LYS A 189 0.33 -13.58 -16.60
C LYS A 189 0.50 -14.92 -15.91
N VAL A 190 -0.57 -15.41 -15.30
CA VAL A 190 -0.61 -16.70 -14.63
C VAL A 190 -1.91 -17.40 -14.96
N THR A 191 -1.88 -18.72 -15.08
CA THR A 191 -3.06 -19.55 -15.34
C THR A 191 -3.36 -20.42 -14.13
N ILE A 192 -4.59 -20.35 -13.65
CA ILE A 192 -5.12 -21.24 -12.62
C ILE A 192 -5.86 -22.38 -13.31
N TYR A 193 -5.43 -23.60 -13.03
CA TYR A 193 -6.00 -24.83 -13.56
C TYR A 193 -6.91 -25.46 -12.53
N GLY A 194 -8.05 -25.96 -13.00
CA GLY A 194 -8.96 -26.82 -12.25
C GLY A 194 -9.02 -28.20 -12.88
N TYR A 195 -8.89 -29.22 -12.08
CA TYR A 195 -8.96 -30.64 -12.51
C TYR A 195 -9.99 -31.38 -11.69
N THR A 196 -10.77 -32.20 -12.32
CA THR A 196 -11.67 -33.14 -11.64
C THR A 196 -11.71 -34.46 -12.37
N GLY A 197 -12.08 -35.53 -11.66
CA GLY A 197 -12.18 -36.85 -12.29
C GLY A 197 -12.98 -37.82 -11.45
N GLY A 198 -13.53 -38.83 -12.11
CA GLY A 198 -14.26 -39.91 -11.50
C GLY A 198 -14.55 -41.04 -12.51
N PHE A 199 -14.56 -42.28 -12.04
CA PHE A 199 -14.87 -43.45 -12.83
C PHE A 199 -14.07 -43.63 -14.14
N GLY A 200 -12.78 -43.23 -14.13
CA GLY A 200 -11.90 -43.32 -15.29
C GLY A 200 -12.00 -42.18 -16.29
N TYR A 201 -12.85 -41.19 -16.02
CA TYR A 201 -12.96 -39.95 -16.81
C TYR A 201 -12.33 -38.78 -16.08
N HIS A 202 -11.78 -37.80 -16.83
CA HIS A 202 -11.17 -36.58 -16.32
C HIS A 202 -11.69 -35.38 -17.08
N SER A 203 -11.76 -34.24 -16.40
CA SER A 203 -12.05 -32.93 -16.99
C SER A 203 -11.12 -31.88 -16.41
N SER A 204 -10.77 -30.94 -17.20
CA SER A 204 -9.98 -29.77 -16.77
C SER A 204 -10.52 -28.50 -17.41
N ASP A 205 -10.36 -27.41 -16.72
CA ASP A 205 -10.60 -26.06 -17.21
C ASP A 205 -9.54 -25.13 -16.63
N SER A 206 -9.42 -23.93 -17.18
CA SER A 206 -8.43 -22.96 -16.72
C SER A 206 -8.91 -21.53 -16.89
N ILE A 207 -8.44 -20.67 -16.00
CA ILE A 207 -8.63 -19.24 -16.10
C ILE A 207 -7.26 -18.55 -16.05
N THR A 208 -7.03 -17.60 -16.97
CA THR A 208 -5.79 -16.81 -17.00
C THR A 208 -6.03 -15.45 -16.37
N LEU A 209 -5.18 -15.11 -15.39
CA LEU A 209 -5.13 -13.82 -14.75
C LEU A 209 -4.04 -13.00 -15.43
N ASP A 210 -4.39 -11.78 -15.86
CA ASP A 210 -3.45 -10.77 -16.36
C ASP A 210 -3.30 -9.71 -15.28
N ILE A 211 -2.19 -9.75 -14.55
CA ILE A 211 -1.93 -8.94 -13.36
C ILE A 211 -1.16 -7.71 -13.79
N PRO A 212 -1.75 -6.52 -13.71
CA PRO A 212 -1.10 -5.30 -14.12
C PRO A 212 0.05 -4.92 -13.18
N GLU A 213 0.99 -4.15 -13.72
CA GLU A 213 2.07 -3.54 -12.96
C GLU A 213 1.51 -2.49 -11.97
N PRO A 214 2.05 -2.45 -10.74
CA PRO A 214 1.80 -1.35 -9.82
C PRO A 214 2.21 0.00 -10.39
N SER A 215 1.49 1.05 -10.04
CA SER A 215 1.93 2.42 -10.36
C SER A 215 1.72 3.36 -9.19
N ILE A 216 2.69 4.26 -8.99
CA ILE A 216 2.65 5.33 -8.00
C ILE A 216 2.87 6.65 -8.71
N SER A 217 2.11 7.67 -8.33
CA SER A 217 2.29 9.04 -8.79
C SER A 217 2.35 9.97 -7.60
N LEU A 218 3.39 10.81 -7.56
CA LEU A 218 3.53 11.90 -6.61
C LEU A 218 2.92 13.18 -7.22
N ASN A 219 2.07 13.87 -6.44
CA ASN A 219 1.35 15.06 -6.89
C ASN A 219 1.86 16.28 -6.11
N VAL A 220 3.03 16.80 -6.49
CA VAL A 220 3.68 17.93 -5.85
C VAL A 220 3.65 19.13 -6.79
N ASP A 221 3.03 20.22 -6.33
CA ASP A 221 2.88 21.45 -7.13
C ASP A 221 4.12 22.36 -7.05
N ASP A 222 4.78 22.43 -5.89
CA ASP A 222 5.96 23.26 -5.67
C ASP A 222 7.06 22.45 -4.97
N THR A 223 8.23 22.44 -5.58
CA THR A 223 9.43 21.75 -5.08
C THR A 223 10.45 22.70 -4.45
N LYS A 224 10.18 24.01 -4.43
CA LYS A 224 10.99 25.00 -3.73
C LYS A 224 10.43 25.25 -2.35
N VAL A 225 11.14 24.83 -1.32
CA VAL A 225 10.67 24.80 0.07
C VAL A 225 11.68 25.42 1.02
N ALA A 226 11.23 25.83 2.19
CA ALA A 226 12.11 26.44 3.19
C ALA A 226 12.49 25.46 4.30
N VAL A 227 13.72 25.59 4.81
CA VAL A 227 14.17 24.89 6.03
C VAL A 227 13.18 25.13 7.17
N GLY A 228 12.86 24.08 7.91
CA GLY A 228 11.93 24.08 9.03
C GLY A 228 10.46 23.83 8.65
N GLN A 229 10.13 23.86 7.36
CA GLN A 229 8.78 23.48 6.90
C GLN A 229 8.57 21.96 7.02
N THR A 230 7.30 21.57 7.09
CA THR A 230 6.87 20.18 7.02
C THR A 230 5.81 20.05 5.93
N TYR A 231 5.81 18.93 5.23
CA TYR A 231 4.89 18.71 4.13
C TYR A 231 4.50 17.23 4.07
N SER A 232 3.23 16.95 3.83
CA SER A 232 2.78 15.57 3.55
C SER A 232 2.64 15.43 2.04
N ILE A 233 3.46 14.59 1.43
CA ILE A 233 3.49 14.42 -0.03
C ILE A 233 2.21 13.74 -0.49
N PRO A 234 1.37 14.39 -1.32
CA PRO A 234 0.20 13.74 -1.88
C PRO A 234 0.63 12.71 -2.93
N TYR A 235 0.07 11.52 -2.84
CA TYR A 235 0.36 10.45 -3.79
C TYR A 235 -0.89 9.67 -4.16
N THR A 236 -0.82 8.95 -5.27
CA THR A 236 -1.85 7.99 -5.70
C THR A 236 -1.19 6.66 -6.02
N VAL A 237 -1.81 5.57 -5.57
CA VAL A 237 -1.38 4.19 -5.85
C VAL A 237 -2.44 3.49 -6.68
N SER A 238 -2.04 2.80 -7.72
CA SER A 238 -2.93 2.00 -8.55
C SER A 238 -2.40 0.59 -8.72
N LYS A 239 -3.29 -0.38 -8.69
CA LYS A 239 -3.02 -1.81 -8.93
C LYS A 239 -2.01 -2.43 -7.94
N TYR A 240 -2.00 -1.91 -6.72
CA TYR A 240 -1.19 -2.42 -5.61
C TYR A 240 -1.91 -2.29 -4.27
N LYS A 241 -1.72 -3.28 -3.42
CA LYS A 241 -2.20 -3.31 -2.03
C LYS A 241 -1.10 -3.89 -1.15
N GLY A 242 -0.48 -3.03 -0.39
CA GLY A 242 0.62 -3.37 0.50
C GLY A 242 1.27 -2.10 1.03
N ASP A 243 2.37 -2.27 1.73
CA ASP A 243 3.13 -1.18 2.32
C ASP A 243 4.00 -0.47 1.27
N LEU A 244 4.22 0.83 1.49
CA LEU A 244 5.08 1.66 0.66
C LEU A 244 6.37 1.95 1.40
N VAL A 245 7.47 1.96 0.67
CA VAL A 245 8.80 2.30 1.20
C VAL A 245 9.19 3.67 0.69
N TRP A 246 9.31 4.62 1.63
CA TRP A 246 9.76 5.97 1.38
C TRP A 246 11.25 6.10 1.66
N LYS A 247 11.98 6.84 0.83
CA LYS A 247 13.41 7.09 0.98
C LYS A 247 13.76 8.51 0.61
N SER A 248 14.71 9.09 1.34
CA SER A 248 15.38 10.33 0.99
C SER A 248 16.77 10.03 0.43
N SER A 249 17.18 10.74 -0.61
CA SER A 249 18.55 10.66 -1.13
C SER A 249 19.57 11.29 -0.18
N ASP A 250 19.11 12.23 0.68
CA ASP A 250 19.92 12.88 1.72
C ASP A 250 19.04 13.21 2.94
N GLU A 251 19.11 12.37 3.96
CA GLU A 251 18.34 12.51 5.20
C GLU A 251 18.77 13.72 6.06
N SER A 252 19.95 14.29 5.81
CA SER A 252 20.37 15.53 6.46
C SER A 252 19.65 16.76 5.91
N VAL A 253 19.25 16.70 4.63
CA VAL A 253 18.49 17.77 3.96
C VAL A 253 17.00 17.58 4.15
N ILE A 254 16.49 16.36 3.92
CA ILE A 254 15.07 16.03 4.04
C ILE A 254 14.92 14.68 4.74
N ALA A 255 14.30 14.67 5.90
CA ALA A 255 13.83 13.44 6.54
C ALA A 255 12.42 13.10 6.08
N VAL A 256 12.16 11.83 5.80
CA VAL A 256 10.84 11.31 5.41
C VAL A 256 10.43 10.16 6.33
N ASP A 257 9.15 10.09 6.70
CA ASP A 257 8.59 8.98 7.46
C ASP A 257 7.90 7.94 6.54
N ASP A 258 7.45 6.83 7.14
CA ASP A 258 6.78 5.73 6.45
C ASP A 258 5.42 6.12 5.82
N PHE A 259 4.91 7.32 6.11
CA PHE A 259 3.64 7.84 5.61
C PHE A 259 3.81 8.94 4.54
N GLY A 260 5.06 9.26 4.16
CA GLY A 260 5.36 10.31 3.19
C GLY A 260 5.29 11.73 3.77
N ASN A 261 5.36 11.88 5.10
CA ASN A 261 5.55 13.19 5.72
C ASN A 261 7.02 13.54 5.71
N VAL A 262 7.36 14.70 5.17
CA VAL A 262 8.73 15.18 5.07
C VAL A 262 8.97 16.39 5.98
N ASN A 263 10.19 16.42 6.55
CA ASN A 263 10.71 17.55 7.31
C ASN A 263 11.95 18.10 6.58
N PHE A 264 11.96 19.38 6.25
CA PHE A 264 13.07 20.05 5.57
C PHE A 264 14.06 20.58 6.63
N LEU A 265 15.23 19.95 6.74
CA LEU A 265 16.16 20.12 7.85
C LEU A 265 17.30 21.11 7.53
N GLU A 266 17.92 20.98 6.36
CA GLU A 266 19.03 21.81 5.91
C GLU A 266 18.83 22.26 4.47
N ALA A 267 19.48 23.38 4.10
CA ALA A 267 19.44 23.90 2.73
C ALA A 267 20.24 22.97 1.80
N GLY A 268 19.66 22.60 0.67
CA GLY A 268 20.26 21.69 -0.30
C GLY A 268 19.23 21.12 -1.28
N ASN A 269 19.67 20.21 -2.13
CA ASN A 269 18.79 19.45 -3.01
C ASN A 269 18.74 18.01 -2.51
N ALA A 270 17.54 17.46 -2.38
CA ALA A 270 17.36 16.04 -2.11
C ALA A 270 16.13 15.51 -2.85
N THR A 271 16.20 14.24 -3.23
CA THR A 271 15.13 13.51 -3.92
C THR A 271 14.42 12.60 -2.91
N ILE A 272 13.11 12.71 -2.86
CA ILE A 272 12.26 11.75 -2.16
C ILE A 272 11.75 10.76 -3.18
N SER A 273 11.92 9.48 -2.88
CA SER A 273 11.39 8.37 -3.66
C SER A 273 10.42 7.52 -2.85
N VAL A 274 9.45 6.95 -3.52
CA VAL A 274 8.50 5.99 -2.94
C VAL A 274 8.33 4.82 -3.88
N ALA A 275 8.31 3.61 -3.33
CA ALA A 275 8.09 2.38 -4.09
C ALA A 275 7.15 1.44 -3.32
N PRO A 276 6.44 0.52 -4.00
CA PRO A 276 5.80 -0.60 -3.34
C PRO A 276 6.87 -1.49 -2.70
N GLU A 277 6.62 -2.01 -1.50
CA GLU A 277 7.59 -2.90 -0.82
C GLU A 277 7.89 -4.13 -1.69
N GLY A 278 9.20 -4.33 -1.97
CA GLY A 278 9.69 -5.42 -2.81
C GLY A 278 9.55 -5.22 -4.33
N PHE A 279 9.17 -4.00 -4.77
CA PHE A 279 9.00 -3.65 -6.19
C PHE A 279 9.58 -2.25 -6.49
N GLU A 280 10.88 -2.07 -6.21
CA GLU A 280 11.58 -0.80 -6.36
C GLU A 280 11.59 -0.28 -7.81
N GLU A 281 11.41 -1.17 -8.80
CA GLU A 281 11.31 -0.83 -10.22
C GLU A 281 10.07 0.02 -10.56
N TYR A 282 9.04 0.03 -9.71
CA TYR A 282 7.83 0.85 -9.87
C TYR A 282 7.85 2.09 -8.98
N SER A 283 9.05 2.59 -8.65
CA SER A 283 9.22 3.81 -7.84
C SER A 283 8.77 5.07 -8.56
N SER A 284 8.36 6.05 -7.77
CA SER A 284 8.13 7.43 -8.19
C SER A 284 9.01 8.36 -7.37
N GLU A 285 9.48 9.45 -7.98
CA GLU A 285 10.47 10.35 -7.37
C GLU A 285 10.09 11.82 -7.56
N VAL A 286 10.50 12.65 -6.59
CA VAL A 286 10.40 14.11 -6.65
C VAL A 286 11.65 14.74 -6.03
N GLU A 287 12.26 15.68 -6.73
CA GLU A 287 13.40 16.45 -6.23
C GLU A 287 12.92 17.75 -5.61
N PHE A 288 13.36 18.03 -4.39
CA PHE A 288 13.13 19.30 -3.70
C PHE A 288 14.39 20.14 -3.65
N ASN A 289 14.20 21.46 -3.83
CA ASN A 289 15.21 22.48 -3.59
C ASN A 289 14.87 23.18 -2.26
N VAL A 290 15.58 22.80 -1.21
CA VAL A 290 15.42 23.35 0.13
C VAL A 290 16.33 24.56 0.28
N ILE A 291 15.79 25.70 0.65
CA ILE A 291 16.56 26.92 0.86
C ILE A 291 16.34 27.49 2.26
N ASP A 292 17.31 28.24 2.76
CA ASP A 292 17.16 28.94 4.02
C ASP A 292 16.02 29.98 3.94
N PRO A 293 15.15 30.04 4.97
CA PRO A 293 14.11 31.06 5.01
C PRO A 293 14.72 32.43 5.22
N TYR A 294 14.12 33.45 4.63
CA TYR A 294 14.58 34.80 4.79
C TYR A 294 13.46 35.83 4.81
N PHE A 295 13.74 36.98 5.45
CA PHE A 295 12.89 38.14 5.46
C PHE A 295 13.77 39.41 5.34
N ASN A 296 13.63 40.19 4.24
CA ASN A 296 14.41 41.39 3.97
C ASN A 296 13.54 42.50 3.39
N PHE A 297 14.01 43.72 3.50
CA PHE A 297 13.49 44.83 2.75
C PHE A 297 14.41 45.08 1.54
N SER A 298 13.86 45.21 0.33
CA SER A 298 14.64 45.55 -0.88
C SER A 298 15.22 46.97 -0.78
N ARG A 299 14.70 47.81 0.14
CA ARG A 299 15.21 49.14 0.52
C ARG A 299 15.03 49.30 2.01
N THR A 300 15.91 50.10 2.62
CA THR A 300 15.87 50.36 4.05
C THR A 300 15.29 51.75 4.39
N SER A 301 14.95 52.54 3.39
CA SER A 301 14.35 53.87 3.56
C SER A 301 13.56 54.34 2.34
N ALA A 302 12.64 55.28 2.57
CA ALA A 302 11.94 56.03 1.55
C ALA A 302 11.61 57.42 2.02
N THR A 303 11.32 58.33 1.08
CA THR A 303 10.75 59.65 1.33
C THR A 303 9.40 59.71 0.65
N VAL A 304 8.37 60.16 1.36
CA VAL A 304 6.99 60.31 0.86
C VAL A 304 6.48 61.71 1.15
N GLY A 305 5.47 62.15 0.43
CA GLY A 305 4.75 63.39 0.70
C GLY A 305 3.92 63.35 1.98
N ALA A 306 3.45 64.49 2.43
CA ALA A 306 2.49 64.57 3.54
C ALA A 306 1.22 63.76 3.21
N TYR A 307 0.76 62.93 4.17
CA TYR A 307 -0.45 62.08 4.04
C TYR A 307 -0.39 61.07 2.90
N GLU A 308 0.81 60.79 2.37
CA GLU A 308 0.99 59.80 1.29
C GLU A 308 1.23 58.40 1.86
N ASN A 309 0.41 57.44 1.44
CA ASN A 309 0.60 56.04 1.81
C ASN A 309 1.79 55.44 1.09
N TYR A 310 2.47 54.49 1.73
CA TYR A 310 3.63 53.81 1.18
C TYR A 310 3.59 52.29 1.46
N THR A 311 4.03 51.49 0.50
CA THR A 311 4.23 50.09 0.71
C THR A 311 5.72 49.76 0.81
N ILE A 312 6.14 49.17 1.92
CA ILE A 312 7.52 48.74 2.11
C ILE A 312 7.76 47.54 1.19
N PRO A 313 8.73 47.57 0.29
CA PRO A 313 9.03 46.43 -0.58
C PRO A 313 9.73 45.33 0.23
N VAL A 314 9.03 44.20 0.43
CA VAL A 314 9.48 43.06 1.19
C VAL A 314 9.88 41.94 0.23
N GLU A 315 11.01 41.29 0.51
CA GLU A 315 11.45 40.02 -0.10
C GLU A 315 11.51 38.99 1.00
N SER A 316 10.72 37.94 0.87
CA SER A 316 10.63 36.92 1.90
C SER A 316 10.37 35.52 1.33
N PHE A 317 10.82 34.51 2.07
CA PHE A 317 10.53 33.10 1.81
C PHE A 317 10.56 32.33 3.12
N GLY A 318 9.65 31.39 3.32
CA GLY A 318 9.58 30.59 4.54
C GLY A 318 9.27 31.40 5.79
N VAL A 319 8.40 32.42 5.70
CA VAL A 319 8.00 33.27 6.83
C VAL A 319 6.67 32.74 7.40
N GLU A 320 6.64 32.49 8.71
CA GLU A 320 5.41 32.05 9.42
C GLU A 320 4.54 33.23 9.84
N SER A 321 5.17 34.28 10.36
CA SER A 321 4.47 35.50 10.84
C SER A 321 5.38 36.72 10.83
N VAL A 322 4.79 37.90 10.71
CA VAL A 322 5.50 39.18 10.82
C VAL A 322 4.73 40.10 11.77
N GLU A 323 5.44 40.60 12.80
CA GLU A 323 4.95 41.62 13.71
C GLU A 323 5.51 42.98 13.29
N TRP A 324 4.64 43.97 13.08
CA TRP A 324 5.00 45.29 12.67
C TRP A 324 4.81 46.30 13.81
N ALA A 325 5.74 47.22 13.92
CA ALA A 325 5.65 48.34 14.85
C ALA A 325 6.16 49.62 14.21
N THR A 326 5.61 50.74 14.63
CA THR A 326 6.03 52.08 14.20
C THR A 326 6.43 52.93 15.40
N SER A 327 7.35 53.89 15.19
CA SER A 327 7.77 54.80 16.25
C SER A 327 6.80 55.97 16.44
N ASP A 328 5.82 56.14 15.56
CA ASP A 328 4.83 57.25 15.63
C ASP A 328 3.42 56.70 15.46
N PRO A 329 2.48 57.01 16.38
CA PRO A 329 1.11 56.51 16.34
C PRO A 329 0.28 57.05 15.16
N LEU A 330 0.72 58.12 14.50
CA LEU A 330 0.09 58.66 13.30
C LEU A 330 0.54 58.00 12.01
N VAL A 331 1.37 56.97 12.12
CA VAL A 331 1.70 56.07 11.01
C VAL A 331 1.29 54.63 11.44
N SER A 332 0.31 54.09 10.78
CA SER A 332 -0.08 52.70 10.98
C SER A 332 0.54 51.81 9.92
N VAL A 333 0.78 50.52 10.26
CA VAL A 333 1.34 49.54 9.35
C VAL A 333 0.52 48.25 9.42
N SER A 334 0.16 47.71 8.25
CA SER A 334 -0.44 46.37 8.08
C SER A 334 0.19 45.71 6.87
N ASP A 335 0.82 44.54 7.09
CA ASP A 335 1.46 43.76 6.03
C ASP A 335 2.39 44.57 5.11
N GLY A 336 3.19 45.46 5.73
CA GLY A 336 4.09 46.36 5.01
C GLY A 336 3.44 47.57 4.37
N ASN A 337 2.11 47.70 4.40
CA ASN A 337 1.40 48.88 3.90
C ASN A 337 1.30 49.94 5.00
N LEU A 338 1.86 51.12 4.74
CA LEU A 338 1.85 52.25 5.65
C LEU A 338 0.71 53.20 5.30
N SER A 339 -0.09 53.57 6.32
CA SER A 339 -1.04 54.67 6.24
C SER A 339 -0.48 55.83 7.03
N VAL A 340 -0.20 56.92 6.36
CA VAL A 340 0.52 58.11 6.91
C VAL A 340 -0.47 59.23 7.18
N PHE A 341 -0.55 59.68 8.44
CA PHE A 341 -1.40 60.79 8.87
C PHE A 341 -0.55 62.00 9.40
N LEU A 342 0.73 62.07 8.98
CA LEU A 342 1.67 63.12 9.33
C LEU A 342 1.92 64.10 8.16
N GLU A 343 2.10 65.34 8.47
CA GLU A 343 2.52 66.37 7.50
C GLU A 343 4.01 66.31 7.20
N SER A 344 4.83 66.05 8.23
CA SER A 344 6.28 65.91 8.11
C SER A 344 6.87 65.18 9.31
N GLY A 345 8.02 64.56 9.12
CA GLY A 345 8.71 63.88 10.21
C GLY A 345 9.55 62.67 9.73
N ASN A 346 10.19 62.02 10.69
CA ASN A 346 10.93 60.80 10.46
C ASN A 346 10.31 59.67 11.32
N VAL A 347 9.90 58.62 10.69
CA VAL A 347 9.28 57.46 11.35
C VAL A 347 10.14 56.25 11.12
N THR A 348 10.35 55.49 12.18
CA THR A 348 11.03 54.19 12.12
C THR A 348 9.99 53.08 12.20
N ILE A 349 9.99 52.21 11.21
CA ILE A 349 9.15 51.01 11.16
C ILE A 349 10.04 49.81 11.45
N VAL A 350 9.60 48.92 12.34
CA VAL A 350 10.29 47.68 12.68
C VAL A 350 9.36 46.52 12.33
N ALA A 351 9.89 45.58 11.56
CA ALA A 351 9.25 44.28 11.33
C ALA A 351 10.04 43.19 12.05
N LYS A 352 9.36 42.35 12.80
CA LYS A 352 9.91 41.15 13.41
C LYS A 352 9.25 39.95 12.76
N ALA A 353 10.01 39.22 11.95
CA ALA A 353 9.56 38.03 11.26
C ALA A 353 9.98 36.80 12.03
N LYS A 354 9.04 35.84 12.20
CA LYS A 354 9.32 34.47 12.62
C LYS A 354 9.44 33.62 11.36
N LEU A 355 10.59 32.99 11.18
CA LEU A 355 10.90 32.14 10.05
C LEU A 355 10.50 30.67 10.35
N SER A 356 10.31 29.87 9.31
CA SER A 356 9.92 28.45 9.40
C SER A 356 10.93 27.58 10.17
N ASN A 357 12.21 27.96 10.16
CA ASN A 357 13.26 27.31 10.96
C ASN A 357 13.26 27.72 12.44
N GLY A 358 12.29 28.56 12.87
CA GLY A 358 12.15 29.09 14.23
C GLY A 358 12.99 30.31 14.53
N GLU A 359 13.81 30.82 13.60
CA GLU A 359 14.62 32.03 13.77
C GLU A 359 13.74 33.27 13.78
N MET A 360 14.12 34.25 14.64
CA MET A 360 13.48 35.57 14.72
C MET A 360 14.36 36.60 14.08
N VAL A 361 13.91 37.20 12.99
CA VAL A 361 14.65 38.23 12.24
C VAL A 361 13.96 39.56 12.38
N ALA A 362 14.71 40.61 12.78
CA ALA A 362 14.22 41.99 12.83
C ALA A 362 14.81 42.82 11.69
N ARG A 363 13.95 43.62 11.06
CA ARG A 363 14.33 44.58 10.02
C ARG A 363 13.77 45.96 10.35
N THR A 364 14.54 46.99 10.01
CA THR A 364 14.18 48.37 10.27
C THR A 364 14.09 49.16 8.96
N PHE A 365 13.01 49.89 8.80
CA PHE A 365 12.78 50.79 7.67
C PHE A 365 12.63 52.22 8.18
N LYS A 366 13.27 53.20 7.51
CA LYS A 366 13.19 54.63 7.82
C LYS A 366 12.31 55.33 6.80
N LEU A 367 11.23 55.92 7.25
CA LEU A 367 10.35 56.72 6.43
C LEU A 367 10.57 58.21 6.77
N THR A 368 10.93 59.00 5.78
CA THR A 368 10.96 60.44 5.86
C THR A 368 9.71 60.98 5.20
N ILE A 369 8.93 61.75 5.96
CA ILE A 369 7.71 62.40 5.48
C ILE A 369 8.08 63.88 5.30
N GLY A 370 8.10 64.30 4.06
CA GLY A 370 8.40 65.68 3.71
C GLY A 370 7.13 66.44 3.36
N SER A 371 7.07 67.69 3.69
CA SER A 371 6.12 68.56 3.04
C SER A 371 6.46 68.54 1.54
N ALA A 372 5.54 67.96 0.74
CA ALA A 372 5.61 68.16 -0.72
C ALA A 372 5.19 69.63 -1.04
N THR A 373 5.73 70.59 -0.30
CA THR A 373 5.69 71.95 -0.83
C THR A 373 6.64 71.91 -2.02
N PRO A 374 6.16 72.08 -3.26
CA PRO A 374 7.04 72.64 -4.26
C PRO A 374 7.70 73.83 -3.56
N GLU A 375 9.03 73.99 -3.62
CA GLU A 375 9.64 75.29 -3.35
C GLU A 375 8.90 76.25 -4.27
N VAL A 376 7.84 76.83 -3.71
CA VAL A 376 7.23 77.98 -4.35
C VAL A 376 8.26 79.08 -4.13
N SER A 377 9.14 79.24 -5.06
CA SER A 377 9.98 80.43 -5.14
C SER A 377 9.03 81.60 -5.28
N TYR A 378 8.70 82.16 -4.11
CA TYR A 378 7.91 83.41 -4.13
C TYR A 378 8.59 84.35 -5.00
N GLY A 379 7.95 84.77 -6.12
CA GLY A 379 8.50 85.62 -7.12
C GLY A 379 8.84 85.00 -8.47
N ASP A 380 8.83 83.70 -8.57
CA ASP A 380 8.95 82.94 -9.83
C ASP A 380 7.59 82.83 -10.49
N ALA A 381 7.18 83.86 -11.20
CA ALA A 381 5.85 83.93 -11.84
C ALA A 381 5.78 83.18 -13.16
N ASN A 382 6.89 82.85 -13.78
CA ASN A 382 6.98 82.11 -15.04
C ASN A 382 7.29 80.62 -14.82
N CYS A 383 7.54 80.20 -13.57
CA CYS A 383 7.86 78.82 -13.18
C CYS A 383 9.11 78.25 -13.87
N ASP A 384 10.15 79.12 -14.15
CA ASP A 384 11.38 78.62 -14.75
C ASP A 384 12.46 78.21 -13.72
N GLY A 385 12.15 78.31 -12.42
CA GLY A 385 13.01 77.96 -11.30
C GLY A 385 13.98 79.07 -10.90
N LYS A 386 13.83 80.33 -11.40
CA LYS A 386 14.63 81.50 -11.06
C LYS A 386 13.70 82.64 -10.71
N VAL A 387 14.11 83.50 -9.78
CA VAL A 387 13.43 84.76 -9.46
C VAL A 387 14.23 85.84 -10.05
N ASP A 388 13.80 86.38 -11.20
CA ASP A 388 14.52 87.44 -11.90
C ASP A 388 13.56 88.45 -12.57
N ILE A 389 14.10 89.32 -13.43
CA ILE A 389 13.33 90.39 -14.06
C ILE A 389 12.24 89.87 -15.01
N SER A 390 12.33 88.63 -15.50
CA SER A 390 11.31 88.02 -16.37
C SER A 390 10.02 87.74 -15.61
N ASP A 391 10.08 87.38 -14.34
CA ASP A 391 8.94 87.23 -13.47
C ASP A 391 8.23 88.58 -13.20
N ALA A 392 8.98 89.57 -12.94
CA ALA A 392 8.44 90.91 -12.74
C ALA A 392 7.71 91.42 -13.99
N VAL A 393 8.27 91.11 -15.18
CA VAL A 393 7.64 91.46 -16.47
C VAL A 393 6.33 90.65 -16.65
N MET A 394 6.30 89.38 -16.28
CA MET A 394 5.10 88.53 -16.39
C MET A 394 4.01 89.03 -15.44
N ILE A 395 4.33 89.37 -14.19
CA ILE A 395 3.38 89.95 -13.24
C ILE A 395 2.84 91.28 -13.76
N LEU A 396 3.67 92.16 -14.30
CA LEU A 396 3.27 93.44 -14.87
C LEU A 396 2.34 93.22 -16.09
N GLN A 397 2.59 92.21 -16.93
CA GLN A 397 1.75 91.89 -18.08
C GLN A 397 0.38 91.32 -17.66
N ALA A 398 0.30 90.62 -16.52
CA ALA A 398 -0.95 90.07 -16.00
C ALA A 398 -1.83 91.12 -15.28
N VAL A 399 -1.28 92.30 -14.94
CA VAL A 399 -2.00 93.34 -14.21
C VAL A 399 -2.34 94.56 -15.13
N ALA A 400 -1.84 94.59 -16.36
CA ALA A 400 -2.13 95.61 -17.37
C ALA A 400 -3.34 95.19 -18.21
#